data_e872a051259a2b21ca9f47b054a4c4c1
#
_entry.id   e872a051259a2b21ca9f47b054a4c4c1
#
_cell.length_a   1.000
_cell.length_b   1.000
_cell.length_c   1.000
_cell.angle_alpha   90.00
_cell.angle_beta   90.00
_cell.angle_gamma   90.00
#
_symmetry.space_group_name_H-M   'P 1'
#
loop_
_entity.id
_entity.type
_entity.pdbx_description
1 polymer ?
#
loop_
_entity_poly.entity_id
_entity_poly.type
_entity_poly.pdbx_seq_one_letter_code
_entity_poly.pdbx_strand_id
1 'polypeptide(L)'
;MKSIKILQPENENRKAEIIPGSFSEEGRESVVDRFFIEMSSMTIFTLRFFKELLKPPYEFNEFFKQSFMIGYRSLPLVLITGFIIGLVLTIQSRPTLARFGAVSMLPAMVAVSIIREIGPVITALIVAGKVGSGIGAELASMNVTQQIDAMQVSGTNPFKYLVVTRVLATTLMLPILVI
;
A
#
# COMPACT_ATOMS: atom_id res chain seq x y z
N MET A 1 46.86 30.94 -24.27
CA MET A 1 45.74 31.00 -23.33
C MET A 1 44.59 30.31 -24.01
N LYS A 2 44.41 29.00 -23.77
CA LYS A 2 43.31 28.20 -24.33
C LYS A 2 42.17 28.15 -23.31
N SER A 3 41.02 28.71 -23.68
CA SER A 3 39.80 28.66 -22.89
C SER A 3 39.33 27.22 -22.72
N ILE A 4 39.24 26.77 -21.49
CA ILE A 4 38.64 25.48 -21.11
C ILE A 4 37.12 25.65 -21.24
N LYS A 5 36.57 24.99 -22.24
CA LYS A 5 35.11 24.87 -22.44
C LYS A 5 34.61 23.85 -21.43
N ILE A 6 34.00 24.34 -20.36
CA ILE A 6 33.35 23.50 -19.33
C ILE A 6 32.20 22.78 -20.00
N LEU A 7 32.31 21.47 -20.10
CA LEU A 7 31.26 20.58 -20.52
C LEU A 7 30.09 20.72 -19.51
N GLN A 8 29.01 21.27 -19.97
CA GLN A 8 27.74 21.21 -19.23
C GLN A 8 27.24 19.76 -19.20
N PRO A 9 26.80 19.26 -18.06
CA PRO A 9 26.34 17.90 -17.96
C PRO A 9 24.96 17.77 -18.63
N GLU A 10 24.95 17.04 -19.72
CA GLU A 10 23.75 16.55 -20.46
C GLU A 10 22.82 15.68 -19.60
N ASN A 11 23.04 15.64 -18.29
CA ASN A 11 22.39 14.75 -17.36
C ASN A 11 21.23 15.40 -16.59
N GLU A 12 21.00 16.69 -16.76
CA GLU A 12 19.92 17.39 -16.04
C GLU A 12 18.54 17.13 -16.67
N ASN A 13 18.49 16.94 -17.98
CA ASN A 13 17.25 16.63 -18.68
C ASN A 13 16.74 15.19 -18.44
N ARG A 14 17.61 14.29 -18.01
CA ARG A 14 17.17 12.90 -17.71
C ARG A 14 16.60 12.75 -16.30
N LYS A 15 16.92 13.67 -15.38
CA LYS A 15 16.34 13.70 -14.02
C LYS A 15 14.91 14.25 -14.00
N ALA A 16 14.57 15.13 -14.94
CA ALA A 16 13.22 15.70 -15.04
C ALA A 16 12.16 14.70 -15.52
N GLU A 17 12.56 13.60 -16.16
CA GLU A 17 11.63 12.61 -16.72
C GLU A 17 11.20 11.52 -15.72
N ILE A 18 11.79 11.49 -14.52
CA ILE A 18 11.57 10.40 -13.54
C ILE A 18 10.75 10.86 -12.33
N ILE A 19 10.58 12.16 -12.13
CA ILE A 19 9.79 12.70 -11.02
C ILE A 19 8.57 13.43 -11.59
N PRO A 20 7.39 12.83 -11.60
CA PRO A 20 6.18 13.61 -11.81
C PRO A 20 5.97 14.45 -10.55
N GLY A 21 6.36 15.73 -10.59
CA GLY A 21 6.26 16.64 -9.46
C GLY A 21 7.38 17.69 -9.36
N SER A 22 8.13 17.98 -10.42
CA SER A 22 9.03 19.16 -10.41
C SER A 22 8.15 20.41 -10.40
N PHE A 23 8.10 21.04 -9.23
CA PHE A 23 7.55 22.38 -9.03
C PHE A 23 8.37 23.38 -9.86
N SER A 24 7.93 23.66 -11.06
CA SER A 24 8.39 24.79 -11.84
C SER A 24 7.27 25.28 -12.75
N GLU A 25 6.94 26.50 -12.51
CA GLU A 25 5.97 27.39 -13.12
C GLU A 25 4.62 27.54 -12.36
N GLU A 26 4.66 28.41 -11.34
CA GLU A 26 3.51 29.11 -10.80
C GLU A 26 2.91 30.03 -11.88
N GLY A 27 2.06 29.48 -12.71
CA GLY A 27 1.18 30.19 -13.62
C GLY A 27 -0.18 29.54 -13.58
N ARG A 28 -1.06 30.06 -12.68
CA ARG A 28 -2.54 29.94 -12.74
C ARG A 28 -3.08 28.62 -13.31
N GLU A 29 -2.58 27.49 -12.82
CA GLU A 29 -3.18 26.20 -13.14
C GLU A 29 -4.55 26.12 -12.48
N SER A 30 -5.57 25.97 -13.28
CA SER A 30 -6.92 25.71 -12.80
C SER A 30 -6.93 24.46 -11.92
N VAL A 31 -7.74 24.46 -10.87
CA VAL A 31 -7.95 23.28 -10.00
C VAL A 31 -8.29 22.04 -10.84
N VAL A 32 -8.91 22.26 -12.00
CA VAL A 32 -9.26 21.23 -12.96
C VAL A 32 -8.01 20.65 -13.65
N ASP A 33 -7.03 21.50 -14.02
CA ASP A 33 -5.81 21.03 -14.67
C ASP A 33 -4.96 20.19 -13.70
N ARG A 34 -4.86 20.61 -12.45
CA ARG A 34 -4.19 19.82 -11.37
C ARG A 34 -4.86 18.47 -11.20
N PHE A 35 -6.18 18.42 -11.15
CA PHE A 35 -6.92 17.16 -11.06
C PHE A 35 -6.61 16.23 -12.24
N PHE A 36 -6.60 16.74 -13.47
CA PHE A 36 -6.27 15.92 -14.64
C PHE A 36 -4.81 15.44 -14.64
N ILE A 37 -3.87 16.26 -14.18
CA ILE A 37 -2.46 15.89 -14.06
C ILE A 37 -2.29 14.77 -13.01
N GLU A 38 -2.94 14.87 -11.84
CA GLU A 38 -2.91 13.83 -10.83
C GLU A 38 -3.55 12.52 -11.30
N MET A 39 -4.69 12.59 -11.98
CA MET A 39 -5.34 11.41 -12.57
C MET A 39 -4.49 10.76 -13.65
N SER A 40 -3.84 11.55 -14.50
CA SER A 40 -2.89 11.07 -15.51
C SER A 40 -1.70 10.38 -14.85
N SER A 41 -1.11 10.96 -13.81
CA SER A 41 0.01 10.37 -13.06
C SER A 41 -0.37 9.04 -12.41
N MET A 42 -1.55 8.95 -11.79
CA MET A 42 -2.07 7.70 -11.23
C MET A 42 -2.27 6.62 -12.30
N THR A 43 -2.78 7.01 -13.47
CA THR A 43 -2.99 6.09 -14.58
C THR A 43 -1.66 5.55 -15.12
N ILE A 44 -0.68 6.44 -15.33
CA ILE A 44 0.67 6.05 -15.78
C ILE A 44 1.35 5.15 -14.76
N PHE A 45 1.24 5.48 -13.47
CA PHE A 45 1.77 4.66 -12.38
C PHE A 45 1.17 3.24 -12.39
N THR A 46 -0.14 3.14 -12.53
CA THR A 46 -0.86 1.87 -12.60
C THR A 46 -0.45 1.04 -13.82
N LEU A 47 -0.37 1.66 -14.99
CA LEU A 47 0.09 0.98 -16.21
C LEU A 47 1.54 0.50 -16.08
N ARG A 48 2.41 1.32 -15.47
CA ARG A 48 3.80 0.94 -15.19
C ARG A 48 3.86 -0.23 -14.22
N PHE A 49 3.02 -0.25 -13.19
CA PHE A 49 2.92 -1.36 -12.24
C PHE A 49 2.59 -2.68 -12.98
N PHE A 50 1.57 -2.72 -13.81
CA PHE A 50 1.21 -3.93 -14.56
C PHE A 50 2.30 -4.35 -15.55
N LYS A 51 2.97 -3.41 -16.19
CA LYS A 51 4.07 -3.68 -17.10
C LYS A 51 5.29 -4.28 -16.39
N GLU A 52 5.64 -3.75 -15.23
CA GLU A 52 6.78 -4.25 -14.43
C GLU A 52 6.44 -5.57 -13.70
N LEU A 53 5.17 -5.81 -13.39
CA LEU A 53 4.69 -7.06 -12.81
C LEU A 53 4.98 -8.27 -13.71
N LEU A 54 4.86 -8.10 -15.03
CA LEU A 54 5.04 -9.16 -16.02
C LEU A 54 6.50 -9.39 -16.44
N LYS A 55 7.44 -8.52 -16.04
CA LYS A 55 8.85 -8.64 -16.45
C LYS A 55 9.67 -9.37 -15.39
N PRO A 56 10.42 -10.45 -15.76
CA PRO A 56 11.45 -11.01 -14.90
C PRO A 56 12.64 -10.01 -14.76
N PRO A 57 13.51 -10.11 -13.73
CA PRO A 57 13.58 -11.11 -12.65
C PRO A 57 12.60 -10.83 -11.50
N TYR A 58 12.09 -11.90 -10.88
CA TYR A 58 11.22 -11.78 -9.72
C TYR A 58 12.04 -11.86 -8.43
N GLU A 59 11.86 -10.90 -7.55
CA GLU A 59 12.51 -10.83 -6.23
C GLU A 59 11.72 -11.67 -5.20
N PHE A 60 11.69 -13.02 -5.42
CA PHE A 60 10.93 -13.93 -4.55
C PHE A 60 11.34 -13.85 -3.08
N ASN A 61 12.64 -13.66 -2.82
CA ASN A 61 13.15 -13.60 -1.46
C ASN A 61 12.59 -12.37 -0.72
N GLU A 62 12.58 -11.21 -1.36
CA GLU A 62 12.01 -9.99 -0.77
C GLU A 62 10.48 -10.07 -0.68
N PHE A 63 9.83 -10.68 -1.67
CA PHE A 63 8.40 -10.94 -1.64
C PHE A 63 7.99 -11.78 -0.41
N PHE A 64 8.66 -12.90 -0.13
CA PHE A 64 8.36 -13.73 1.04
C PHE A 64 8.64 -13.00 2.35
N LYS A 65 9.73 -12.25 2.43
CA LYS A 65 10.08 -11.44 3.60
C LYS A 65 9.03 -10.36 3.88
N GLN A 66 8.59 -9.64 2.87
CA GLN A 66 7.53 -8.63 2.98
C GLN A 66 6.18 -9.26 3.35
N SER A 67 5.83 -10.38 2.72
CA SER A 67 4.61 -11.13 3.02
C SER A 67 4.57 -11.58 4.48
N PHE A 68 5.66 -12.17 4.97
CA PHE A 68 5.78 -12.58 6.37
C PHE A 68 5.68 -11.38 7.31
N MET A 69 6.36 -10.28 7.01
CA MET A 69 6.34 -9.08 7.84
C MET A 69 4.94 -8.46 7.91
N ILE A 70 4.24 -8.36 6.79
CA ILE A 70 2.88 -7.84 6.72
C ILE A 70 1.91 -8.75 7.48
N GLY A 71 1.95 -10.06 7.22
CA GLY A 71 1.07 -11.04 7.86
C GLY A 71 1.29 -11.11 9.37
N TYR A 72 2.50 -11.45 9.79
CA TYR A 72 2.82 -11.66 11.21
C TYR A 72 2.59 -10.42 12.07
N ARG A 73 3.00 -9.24 11.60
CA ARG A 73 2.82 -8.00 12.36
C ARG A 73 1.38 -7.50 12.41
N SER A 74 0.54 -7.88 11.46
CA SER A 74 -0.86 -7.45 11.44
C SER A 74 -1.80 -8.42 12.17
N LEU A 75 -1.42 -9.68 12.29
CA LEU A 75 -2.22 -10.73 12.90
C LEU A 75 -2.67 -10.41 14.34
N PRO A 76 -1.81 -9.96 15.29
CA PRO A 76 -2.27 -9.64 16.64
C PRO A 76 -3.32 -8.53 16.67
N LEU A 77 -3.16 -7.51 15.81
CA LEU A 77 -4.08 -6.39 15.74
C LEU A 77 -5.45 -6.82 15.19
N VAL A 78 -5.45 -7.64 14.16
CA VAL A 78 -6.69 -8.20 13.56
C VAL A 78 -7.41 -9.09 14.58
N LEU A 79 -6.69 -9.97 15.28
CA LEU A 79 -7.27 -10.87 16.29
C LEU A 79 -7.91 -10.09 17.45
N ILE A 80 -7.21 -9.12 18.03
CA ILE A 80 -7.73 -8.30 19.12
C ILE A 80 -8.97 -7.53 18.67
N THR A 81 -8.90 -6.90 17.50
CA THR A 81 -10.03 -6.13 16.96
C THR A 81 -11.22 -7.03 16.66
N GLY A 82 -11.01 -8.18 16.03
CA GLY A 82 -12.07 -9.16 15.76
C GLY A 82 -12.73 -9.67 17.04
N PHE A 83 -11.94 -9.96 18.07
CA PHE A 83 -12.45 -10.37 19.37
C PHE A 83 -13.32 -9.29 20.03
N ILE A 84 -12.86 -8.04 20.05
CA ILE A 84 -13.63 -6.92 20.61
C ILE A 84 -14.95 -6.73 19.87
N ILE A 85 -14.93 -6.79 18.54
CA ILE A 85 -16.13 -6.62 17.73
C ILE A 85 -17.11 -7.76 17.96
N GLY A 86 -16.64 -9.00 18.08
CA GLY A 86 -17.47 -10.15 18.43
C GLY A 86 -18.19 -9.97 19.79
N LEU A 87 -17.47 -9.46 20.79
CA LEU A 87 -18.05 -9.15 22.09
C LEU A 87 -19.12 -8.04 21.99
N VAL A 88 -18.82 -6.96 21.29
CA VAL A 88 -19.75 -5.84 21.11
C VAL A 88 -21.03 -6.28 20.41
N LEU A 89 -20.89 -7.04 19.31
CA LEU A 89 -22.05 -7.57 18.59
C LEU A 89 -22.91 -8.48 19.48
N THR A 90 -22.27 -9.33 20.27
CA THR A 90 -22.96 -10.23 21.20
C THR A 90 -23.77 -9.44 22.22
N ILE A 91 -23.16 -8.43 22.85
CA ILE A 91 -23.82 -7.59 23.87
C ILE A 91 -24.97 -6.79 23.26
N GLN A 92 -24.77 -6.22 22.07
CA GLN A 92 -25.80 -5.41 21.40
C GLN A 92 -26.97 -6.25 20.87
N SER A 93 -26.71 -7.45 20.34
CA SER A 93 -27.74 -8.28 19.72
C SER A 93 -28.57 -9.05 20.73
N ARG A 94 -28.03 -9.36 21.92
CA ARG A 94 -28.69 -10.14 22.96
C ARG A 94 -30.07 -9.57 23.39
N PRO A 95 -30.23 -8.27 23.74
CA PRO A 95 -31.51 -7.74 24.19
C PRO A 95 -32.58 -7.78 23.09
N THR A 96 -32.18 -7.60 21.84
CA THR A 96 -33.11 -7.70 20.70
C THR A 96 -33.59 -9.12 20.50
N LEU A 97 -32.69 -10.11 20.45
CA LEU A 97 -33.07 -11.53 20.31
C LEU A 97 -33.86 -12.05 21.52
N ALA A 98 -33.61 -11.53 22.71
CA ALA A 98 -34.36 -11.90 23.90
C ALA A 98 -35.86 -11.49 23.81
N ARG A 99 -36.16 -10.34 23.21
CA ARG A 99 -37.54 -9.90 22.98
C ARG A 99 -38.31 -10.80 22.03
N PHE A 100 -37.62 -11.46 21.10
CA PHE A 100 -38.18 -12.40 20.13
C PHE A 100 -38.10 -13.86 20.60
N GLY A 101 -37.57 -14.13 21.81
CA GLY A 101 -37.40 -15.51 22.32
C GLY A 101 -36.35 -16.32 21.58
N ALA A 102 -35.49 -15.67 20.76
CA ALA A 102 -34.55 -16.32 19.85
C ALA A 102 -33.08 -16.24 20.32
N VAL A 103 -32.82 -16.20 21.63
CA VAL A 103 -31.45 -16.06 22.19
C VAL A 103 -30.53 -17.21 21.76
N SER A 104 -31.07 -18.40 21.53
CA SER A 104 -30.29 -19.55 21.05
C SER A 104 -29.66 -19.36 19.67
N MET A 105 -30.17 -18.44 18.86
CA MET A 105 -29.62 -18.09 17.55
C MET A 105 -28.48 -17.08 17.60
N LEU A 106 -28.22 -16.46 18.76
CA LEU A 106 -27.22 -15.42 18.94
C LEU A 106 -25.80 -15.84 18.47
N PRO A 107 -25.28 -17.03 18.87
CA PRO A 107 -23.94 -17.41 18.44
C PRO A 107 -23.82 -17.59 16.93
N ALA A 108 -24.82 -18.21 16.30
CA ALA A 108 -24.81 -18.42 14.85
C ALA A 108 -24.89 -17.11 14.08
N MET A 109 -25.75 -16.18 14.53
CA MET A 109 -25.92 -14.87 13.92
C MET A 109 -24.61 -14.06 13.99
N VAL A 110 -23.99 -14.01 15.17
CA VAL A 110 -22.73 -13.26 15.37
C VAL A 110 -21.61 -13.89 14.52
N ALA A 111 -21.47 -15.20 14.51
CA ALA A 111 -20.47 -15.89 13.72
C ALA A 111 -20.62 -15.61 12.21
N VAL A 112 -21.83 -15.73 11.68
CA VAL A 112 -22.10 -15.45 10.25
C VAL A 112 -21.82 -14.00 9.91
N SER A 113 -22.23 -13.05 10.74
CA SER A 113 -22.00 -11.62 10.51
C SER A 113 -20.50 -11.29 10.50
N ILE A 114 -19.73 -11.86 11.41
CA ILE A 114 -18.28 -11.62 11.47
C ILE A 114 -17.58 -12.24 10.26
N ILE A 115 -17.84 -13.50 9.96
CA ILE A 115 -17.13 -14.22 8.89
C ILE A 115 -17.50 -13.63 7.52
N ARG A 116 -18.74 -13.29 7.30
CA ARG A 116 -19.26 -12.95 5.97
C ARG A 116 -19.08 -11.47 5.60
N GLU A 117 -19.20 -10.57 6.55
CA GLU A 117 -19.25 -9.13 6.28
C GLU A 117 -18.18 -8.35 7.04
N ILE A 118 -18.19 -8.42 8.35
CA ILE A 118 -17.41 -7.53 9.22
C ILE A 118 -15.92 -7.91 9.19
N GLY A 119 -15.59 -9.19 9.24
CA GLY A 119 -14.22 -9.69 9.25
C GLY A 119 -13.40 -9.21 8.06
N PRO A 120 -13.83 -9.47 6.81
CA PRO A 120 -13.11 -9.03 5.64
C PRO A 120 -12.93 -7.52 5.57
N VAL A 121 -13.96 -6.74 5.87
CA VAL A 121 -13.92 -5.28 5.82
C VAL A 121 -12.93 -4.70 6.83
N ILE A 122 -13.02 -5.17 8.09
CA ILE A 122 -12.16 -4.66 9.15
C ILE A 122 -10.70 -5.08 8.95
N THR A 123 -10.47 -6.33 8.56
CA THR A 123 -9.12 -6.79 8.24
C THR A 123 -8.50 -5.97 7.11
N ALA A 124 -9.26 -5.72 6.04
CA ALA A 124 -8.80 -4.88 4.93
C ALA A 124 -8.47 -3.46 5.39
N LEU A 125 -9.31 -2.85 6.23
CA LEU A 125 -9.11 -1.49 6.74
C LEU A 125 -7.87 -1.39 7.65
N ILE A 126 -7.69 -2.35 8.57
CA ILE A 126 -6.52 -2.42 9.46
C ILE A 126 -5.23 -2.59 8.64
N VAL A 127 -5.24 -3.52 7.69
CA VAL A 127 -4.06 -3.79 6.86
C VAL A 127 -3.76 -2.57 5.98
N ALA A 128 -4.76 -1.97 5.33
CA ALA A 128 -4.57 -0.78 4.51
C ALA A 128 -3.96 0.38 5.31
N GLY A 129 -4.47 0.67 6.50
CA GLY A 129 -3.96 1.73 7.37
C GLY A 129 -2.53 1.46 7.86
N LYS A 130 -2.29 0.27 8.39
CA LYS A 130 -0.99 -0.10 8.97
C LYS A 130 0.10 -0.28 7.90
N VAL A 131 -0.22 -1.01 6.84
CA VAL A 131 0.75 -1.28 5.76
C VAL A 131 0.99 -0.03 4.95
N GLY A 132 -0.06 0.73 4.62
CA GLY A 132 0.07 1.99 3.88
C GLY A 132 0.94 3.00 4.61
N SER A 133 0.70 3.23 5.90
CA SER A 133 1.54 4.13 6.71
C SER A 133 2.98 3.62 6.87
N GLY A 134 3.15 2.32 7.07
CA GLY A 134 4.47 1.68 7.18
C GLY A 134 5.29 1.81 5.90
N ILE A 135 4.69 1.52 4.75
CA ILE A 135 5.34 1.68 3.44
C ILE A 135 5.70 3.15 3.18
N GLY A 136 4.77 4.07 3.47
CA GLY A 136 5.01 5.50 3.30
C GLY A 136 6.18 6.01 4.15
N ALA A 137 6.24 5.64 5.41
CA ALA A 137 7.34 6.02 6.31
C ALA A 137 8.69 5.43 5.86
N GLU A 138 8.71 4.18 5.43
CA GLU A 138 9.93 3.52 4.96
C GLU A 138 10.45 4.13 3.66
N LEU A 139 9.56 4.39 2.68
CA LEU A 139 9.94 5.06 1.44
C LEU A 139 10.45 6.48 1.67
N ALA A 140 9.82 7.23 2.59
CA ALA A 140 10.27 8.56 2.97
C ALA A 140 11.68 8.50 3.59
N SER A 141 11.94 7.55 4.49
CA SER A 141 13.25 7.34 5.08
C SER A 141 14.32 6.96 4.04
N MET A 142 13.98 6.06 3.12
CA MET A 142 14.89 5.65 2.04
C MET A 142 15.22 6.79 1.08
N ASN A 143 14.25 7.68 0.84
CA ASN A 143 14.46 8.86 0.01
C ASN A 143 15.41 9.86 0.67
N VAL A 144 15.20 10.18 1.95
CA VAL A 144 16.07 11.10 2.71
C VAL A 144 17.50 10.56 2.83
N THR A 145 17.67 9.26 2.98
CA THR A 145 19.00 8.61 3.07
C THR A 145 19.61 8.28 1.71
N GLN A 146 19.01 8.73 0.61
CA GLN A 146 19.47 8.49 -0.78
C GLN A 146 19.65 7.01 -1.14
N GLN A 147 19.00 6.10 -0.42
CA GLN A 147 19.07 4.66 -0.71
C GLN A 147 18.43 4.31 -2.06
N ILE A 148 17.40 5.05 -2.47
CA ILE A 148 16.73 4.86 -3.76
C ILE A 148 17.68 5.19 -4.90
N ASP A 149 18.46 6.28 -4.78
CA ASP A 149 19.46 6.66 -5.77
C ASP A 149 20.61 5.65 -5.82
N ALA A 150 21.05 5.15 -4.67
CA ALA A 150 22.06 4.10 -4.60
C ALA A 150 21.61 2.79 -5.29
N MET A 151 20.35 2.40 -5.17
CA MET A 151 19.78 1.25 -5.91
C MET A 151 19.81 1.48 -7.43
N GLN A 152 19.50 2.69 -7.89
CA GLN A 152 19.56 3.01 -9.32
C GLN A 152 20.97 2.91 -9.87
N VAL A 153 21.96 3.42 -9.12
CA VAL A 153 23.38 3.34 -9.51
C VAL A 153 23.88 1.91 -9.55
N SER A 154 23.39 1.04 -8.65
CA SER A 154 23.71 -0.39 -8.65
C SER A 154 22.97 -1.21 -9.72
N GLY A 155 22.17 -0.58 -10.59
CA GLY A 155 21.46 -1.24 -11.68
C GLY A 155 20.16 -1.95 -11.26
N THR A 156 19.73 -1.79 -10.01
CA THR A 156 18.46 -2.35 -9.53
C THR A 156 17.32 -1.38 -9.84
N ASN A 157 16.19 -1.89 -10.35
CA ASN A 157 15.01 -1.06 -10.59
C ASN A 157 14.25 -0.83 -9.26
N PRO A 158 14.34 0.37 -8.65
CA PRO A 158 13.75 0.63 -7.34
C PRO A 158 12.22 0.56 -7.38
N PHE A 159 11.58 0.91 -8.48
CA PHE A 159 10.14 0.80 -8.62
C PHE A 159 9.67 -0.65 -8.49
N LYS A 160 10.34 -1.57 -9.13
CA LYS A 160 10.02 -2.99 -9.07
C LYS A 160 10.25 -3.56 -7.68
N TYR A 161 11.43 -3.27 -7.12
CA TYR A 161 11.84 -3.75 -5.80
C TYR A 161 10.95 -3.22 -4.67
N LEU A 162 10.61 -1.92 -4.69
CA LEU A 162 9.89 -1.27 -3.60
C LEU A 162 8.37 -1.32 -3.76
N VAL A 163 7.85 -1.18 -4.98
CA VAL A 163 6.39 -1.06 -5.21
C VAL A 163 5.78 -2.40 -5.54
N VAL A 164 6.32 -3.10 -6.55
CA VAL A 164 5.69 -4.33 -7.07
C VAL A 164 5.70 -5.43 -6.02
N THR A 165 6.81 -5.65 -5.33
CA THR A 165 6.92 -6.68 -4.28
C THR A 165 5.95 -6.42 -3.12
N ARG A 166 5.80 -5.17 -2.69
CA ARG A 166 4.92 -4.83 -1.55
C ARG A 166 3.45 -4.90 -1.89
N VAL A 167 3.06 -4.43 -3.07
CA VAL A 167 1.67 -4.53 -3.53
C VAL A 167 1.25 -5.98 -3.68
N LEU A 168 2.10 -6.82 -4.30
CA LEU A 168 1.85 -8.26 -4.41
C LEU A 168 1.76 -8.95 -3.04
N ALA A 169 2.72 -8.65 -2.14
CA ALA A 169 2.74 -9.22 -0.80
C ALA A 169 1.46 -8.87 -0.03
N THR A 170 1.01 -7.62 -0.09
CA THR A 170 -0.22 -7.17 0.57
C THR A 170 -1.45 -7.83 -0.04
N THR A 171 -1.54 -7.91 -1.36
CA THR A 171 -2.67 -8.50 -2.08
C THR A 171 -2.83 -9.99 -1.75
N LEU A 172 -1.73 -10.75 -1.62
CA LEU A 172 -1.77 -12.15 -1.27
C LEU A 172 -1.99 -12.40 0.23
N MET A 173 -1.47 -11.51 1.09
CA MET A 173 -1.63 -11.67 2.54
C MET A 173 -3.02 -11.28 3.04
N LEU A 174 -3.73 -10.38 2.36
CA LEU A 174 -5.08 -9.97 2.74
C LEU A 174 -6.06 -11.16 2.85
N PRO A 175 -6.24 -12.02 1.84
CA PRO A 175 -7.13 -13.17 1.95
C PRO A 175 -6.71 -14.13 3.07
N ILE A 176 -5.42 -14.33 3.27
CA ILE A 176 -4.88 -15.24 4.30
C ILE A 176 -5.19 -14.71 5.72
N LEU A 177 -5.16 -13.39 5.91
CA LEU A 177 -5.48 -12.76 7.19
C LEU A 177 -6.99 -12.74 7.49
N VAL A 178 -7.84 -12.87 6.48
CA VAL A 178 -9.31 -12.88 6.61
C VAL A 178 -9.83 -14.26 7.02
N ILE A 179 -9.14 -15.33 6.65
CA ILE A 179 -9.51 -16.73 6.96
C ILE A 179 -9.21 -17.05 8.42
#